data_47f8f984cfa40cb5f4becc844a773583
#
_entry.id   47f8f984cfa40cb5f4becc844a773583
#
_cell.length_a   1.000
_cell.length_b   1.000
_cell.length_c   1.000
_cell.angle_alpha   90.00
_cell.angle_beta   90.00
_cell.angle_gamma   90.00
#
_symmetry.space_group_name_H-M   'P 1'
#
loop_
_entity.id
_entity.type
_entity.pdbx_description
1 polymer ?
#
loop_
_entity_poly.entity_id
_entity_poly.type
_entity_poly.pdbx_seq_one_letter_code
_entity_poly.pdbx_strand_id
1 'polypeptide(L)'
;MGRPRTDPAANQRLKSWLPTKMDTPTTQMTPADQLSFGPFRLDLKNCRVWRDGADLGLRHQAFRALQVLIQRTGTYVDYEAMIRDAWEGNVVSRHTVASTIGATRKALNEYGGWITYRPKLGYRLEVPATADLIRTAWHYWNRRTLEGVEMALRSFEQAALLNPADPTAFSGMSSCYMVLGTFGMRPAADVYQPFRESQERAVALRGWTPKLRGERARLLHLFDLNFEEARRELELAVQEKPETAAVYMILAMLHASLKRFDAAAESLALAYAADPLYPTLPSTEIFIRFCRREFDAAVACGKKGLDLHPYLHLGRAYYAQALEFSGQAEEALAQYRLASVISPAMFWFKALEARCLANNGRTPEALEILEELERTRLTEYIDAYYMALLLDALGRREEALDELDRALEENSPTLYMLDVDPKMDPLRPDPGFQQLRDKIFAVEV
;
A
#
# COMPACT_ATOMS: atom_id res chain seq x y z
N MET A 1 -39.25 24.80 -2.46
CA MET A 1 -38.59 23.90 -1.47
C MET A 1 -39.06 22.49 -1.76
N GLY A 2 -38.33 21.73 -2.52
CA GLY A 2 -38.60 20.33 -2.85
C GLY A 2 -37.27 19.58 -2.86
N ARG A 3 -37.12 18.59 -1.98
CA ARG A 3 -35.97 17.71 -1.96
C ARG A 3 -35.86 16.95 -3.29
N PRO A 4 -34.68 16.76 -3.88
CA PRO A 4 -34.52 15.92 -5.06
C PRO A 4 -34.91 14.49 -4.71
N ARG A 5 -35.83 13.91 -5.49
CA ARG A 5 -36.18 12.49 -5.40
C ARG A 5 -35.01 11.68 -5.92
N THR A 6 -34.37 10.91 -5.04
CA THR A 6 -33.42 9.86 -5.43
C THR A 6 -34.20 8.81 -6.22
N ASP A 7 -33.75 8.52 -7.44
CA ASP A 7 -34.33 7.49 -8.30
C ASP A 7 -34.15 6.09 -7.67
N PRO A 8 -35.23 5.39 -7.28
CA PRO A 8 -35.16 4.05 -6.70
C PRO A 8 -34.56 2.99 -7.65
N ALA A 9 -34.66 3.24 -8.97
CA ALA A 9 -34.17 2.31 -9.99
C ALA A 9 -32.63 2.30 -10.08
N ALA A 10 -31.97 3.44 -9.84
CA ALA A 10 -30.50 3.51 -9.79
C ALA A 10 -29.93 2.73 -8.59
N ASN A 11 -30.60 2.82 -7.44
CA ASN A 11 -30.20 2.10 -6.23
C ASN A 11 -30.47 0.58 -6.31
N GLN A 12 -31.44 0.16 -7.12
CA GLN A 12 -31.74 -1.25 -7.35
C GLN A 12 -30.75 -1.89 -8.35
N ARG A 13 -30.30 -1.14 -9.36
CA ARG A 13 -29.25 -1.58 -10.29
C ARG A 13 -27.89 -1.71 -9.62
N LEU A 14 -27.51 -0.80 -8.71
CA LEU A 14 -26.30 -0.92 -7.91
C LEU A 14 -26.30 -2.16 -7.01
N LYS A 15 -27.46 -2.57 -6.47
CA LYS A 15 -27.58 -3.79 -5.66
C LYS A 15 -27.52 -5.08 -6.48
N SER A 16 -27.83 -5.05 -7.78
CA SER A 16 -27.73 -6.23 -8.66
C SER A 16 -26.30 -6.52 -9.15
N TRP A 17 -25.36 -5.59 -8.95
CA TRP A 17 -23.93 -5.75 -9.28
C TRP A 17 -23.07 -6.13 -8.09
N LEU A 18 -23.64 -6.16 -6.89
CA LEU A 18 -22.97 -6.79 -5.76
C LEU A 18 -23.01 -8.31 -5.99
N PRO A 19 -21.90 -9.02 -6.08
CA PRO A 19 -21.93 -10.45 -6.25
C PRO A 19 -22.71 -11.05 -5.07
N THR A 20 -23.82 -11.70 -5.36
CA THR A 20 -24.45 -12.67 -4.48
C THR A 20 -23.32 -13.59 -4.03
N LYS A 21 -23.16 -13.76 -2.70
CA LYS A 21 -22.15 -14.61 -2.06
C LYS A 21 -21.70 -15.73 -3.00
N MET A 22 -20.49 -15.61 -3.55
CA MET A 22 -19.85 -16.78 -4.14
C MET A 22 -19.55 -17.73 -2.98
N ASP A 23 -20.28 -18.83 -2.96
CA ASP A 23 -19.92 -20.03 -2.21
C ASP A 23 -18.63 -20.62 -2.84
N THR A 24 -17.49 -20.03 -2.53
CA THR A 24 -16.25 -20.77 -2.48
C THR A 24 -16.37 -21.66 -1.25
N PRO A 25 -15.98 -22.93 -1.29
CA PRO A 25 -15.92 -23.77 -0.11
C PRO A 25 -14.74 -23.33 0.75
N THR A 26 -14.85 -22.15 1.35
CA THR A 26 -14.04 -21.77 2.49
C THR A 26 -14.63 -22.54 3.64
N THR A 27 -14.03 -23.67 3.99
CA THR A 27 -14.30 -24.36 5.24
C THR A 27 -14.31 -23.29 6.33
N GLN A 28 -15.48 -22.91 6.84
CA GLN A 28 -15.61 -21.93 7.90
C GLN A 28 -14.82 -22.45 9.09
N MET A 29 -13.67 -21.84 9.35
CA MET A 29 -12.87 -22.17 10.53
C MET A 29 -13.61 -21.61 11.72
N THR A 30 -13.91 -22.47 12.68
CA THR A 30 -14.52 -22.06 13.94
C THR A 30 -13.51 -21.25 14.77
N PRO A 31 -13.95 -20.34 15.66
CA PRO A 31 -13.06 -19.63 16.58
C PRO A 31 -12.16 -20.56 17.43
N ALA A 32 -12.60 -21.82 17.66
CA ALA A 32 -11.84 -22.83 18.39
C ALA A 32 -10.60 -23.35 17.62
N ASP A 33 -10.56 -23.19 16.29
CA ASP A 33 -9.48 -23.70 15.43
C ASP A 33 -8.37 -22.67 15.18
N GLN A 34 -8.42 -21.50 15.83
CA GLN A 34 -7.46 -20.43 15.63
C GLN A 34 -6.88 -19.92 16.95
N LEU A 35 -5.56 -19.66 16.94
CA LEU A 35 -4.87 -18.90 17.98
C LEU A 35 -4.23 -17.67 17.33
N SER A 36 -4.19 -16.56 18.08
CA SER A 36 -3.51 -15.33 17.62
C SER A 36 -2.54 -14.84 18.68
N PHE A 37 -1.41 -14.30 18.26
CA PHE A 37 -0.46 -13.61 19.15
C PHE A 37 0.28 -12.52 18.36
N GLY A 38 0.27 -11.29 18.83
CA GLY A 38 0.79 -10.16 18.07
C GLY A 38 0.23 -10.14 16.63
N PRO A 39 1.06 -9.96 15.59
CA PRO A 39 0.61 -9.92 14.19
C PRO A 39 0.32 -11.31 13.58
N PHE A 40 0.47 -12.38 14.33
CA PHE A 40 0.39 -13.75 13.82
C PHE A 40 -0.95 -14.42 14.12
N ARG A 41 -1.39 -15.25 13.17
CA ARG A 41 -2.54 -16.13 13.28
C ARG A 41 -2.11 -17.58 13.03
N LEU A 42 -2.42 -18.48 13.96
CA LEU A 42 -2.25 -19.92 13.80
C LEU A 42 -3.54 -20.57 13.34
N ASP A 43 -3.44 -21.38 12.33
CA ASP A 43 -4.44 -22.34 11.89
C ASP A 43 -4.09 -23.69 12.50
N LEU A 44 -4.81 -24.08 13.54
CA LEU A 44 -4.54 -25.32 14.29
C LEU A 44 -4.89 -26.56 13.47
N LYS A 45 -5.86 -26.46 12.57
CA LYS A 45 -6.32 -27.58 11.75
C LYS A 45 -5.31 -27.93 10.65
N ASN A 46 -4.74 -26.90 10.00
CA ASN A 46 -3.80 -27.08 8.90
C ASN A 46 -2.34 -26.93 9.31
N CYS A 47 -2.06 -26.71 10.61
CA CYS A 47 -0.72 -26.50 11.17
C CYS A 47 0.06 -25.39 10.45
N ARG A 48 -0.59 -24.25 10.17
CA ARG A 48 0.00 -23.11 9.48
C ARG A 48 0.03 -21.87 10.35
N VAL A 49 1.04 -21.04 10.12
CA VAL A 49 1.17 -19.74 10.77
C VAL A 49 1.14 -18.66 9.68
N TRP A 50 0.24 -17.72 9.83
CA TRP A 50 0.03 -16.63 8.89
C TRP A 50 0.43 -15.30 9.50
N ARG A 51 1.06 -14.44 8.70
CA ARG A 51 1.27 -13.02 8.98
C ARG A 51 0.96 -12.22 7.72
N ASP A 52 0.12 -11.19 7.85
CA ASP A 52 -0.24 -10.27 6.77
C ASP A 52 -0.72 -10.98 5.48
N GLY A 53 -1.38 -12.13 5.64
CA GLY A 53 -1.86 -12.96 4.54
C GLY A 53 -0.85 -13.98 4.00
N ALA A 54 0.42 -13.92 4.39
CA ALA A 54 1.47 -14.86 3.99
C ALA A 54 1.60 -16.02 4.99
N ASP A 55 1.78 -17.25 4.47
CA ASP A 55 2.12 -18.43 5.26
C ASP A 55 3.63 -18.43 5.54
N LEU A 56 4.03 -18.51 6.80
CA LEU A 56 5.43 -18.53 7.21
C LEU A 56 6.16 -19.84 6.91
N GLY A 57 5.49 -20.85 6.38
CA GLY A 57 6.10 -22.13 5.99
C GLY A 57 6.76 -22.91 7.13
N LEU A 58 6.26 -22.76 8.36
CA LEU A 58 6.79 -23.47 9.51
C LEU A 58 6.65 -24.98 9.35
N ARG A 59 7.75 -25.72 9.59
CA ARG A 59 7.69 -27.18 9.68
C ARG A 59 6.79 -27.60 10.84
N HIS A 60 6.11 -28.73 10.71
CA HIS A 60 5.14 -29.23 11.68
C HIS A 60 5.66 -29.17 13.12
N GLN A 61 6.90 -29.61 13.39
CA GLN A 61 7.47 -29.61 14.73
C GLN A 61 7.71 -28.20 15.29
N ALA A 62 8.10 -27.24 14.45
CA ALA A 62 8.24 -25.83 14.83
C ALA A 62 6.88 -25.19 15.11
N PHE A 63 5.86 -25.55 14.35
CA PHE A 63 4.48 -25.16 14.62
C PHE A 63 3.97 -25.67 15.98
N ARG A 64 4.18 -26.95 16.29
CA ARG A 64 3.80 -27.55 17.58
C ARG A 64 4.48 -26.87 18.76
N ALA A 65 5.80 -26.64 18.66
CA ALA A 65 6.57 -25.94 19.70
C ALA A 65 6.04 -24.51 19.91
N LEU A 66 5.73 -23.78 18.82
CA LEU A 66 5.14 -22.44 18.89
C LEU A 66 3.74 -22.48 19.51
N GLN A 67 2.90 -23.43 19.13
CA GLN A 67 1.55 -23.62 19.71
C GLN A 67 1.62 -23.76 21.23
N VAL A 68 2.53 -24.62 21.76
CA VAL A 68 2.73 -24.81 23.20
C VAL A 68 3.13 -23.51 23.91
N LEU A 69 4.04 -22.74 23.29
CA LEU A 69 4.48 -21.45 23.83
C LEU A 69 3.37 -20.41 23.86
N ILE A 70 2.51 -20.37 22.81
CA ILE A 70 1.37 -19.44 22.75
C ILE A 70 0.34 -19.79 23.81
N GLN A 71 0.00 -21.06 23.96
CA GLN A 71 -0.98 -21.51 24.97
C GLN A 71 -0.51 -21.19 26.41
N ARG A 72 0.80 -20.99 26.60
CA ARG A 72 1.43 -20.66 27.89
C ARG A 72 2.17 -19.32 27.84
N THR A 73 1.66 -18.37 27.07
CA THR A 73 2.26 -17.03 26.95
C THR A 73 2.57 -16.45 28.33
N GLY A 74 3.77 -15.87 28.49
CA GLY A 74 4.24 -15.30 29.75
C GLY A 74 4.83 -16.32 30.75
N THR A 75 4.67 -17.62 30.52
CA THR A 75 5.16 -18.68 31.41
C THR A 75 6.33 -19.44 30.78
N TYR A 76 7.33 -19.82 31.58
CA TYR A 76 8.41 -20.68 31.11
C TYR A 76 7.91 -22.11 30.89
N VAL A 77 8.23 -22.66 29.74
CA VAL A 77 8.02 -24.06 29.36
C VAL A 77 9.37 -24.75 29.43
N ASP A 78 9.56 -25.60 30.43
CA ASP A 78 10.78 -26.37 30.58
C ASP A 78 10.93 -27.46 29.51
N TYR A 79 12.10 -28.10 29.51
CA TYR A 79 12.40 -29.11 28.49
C TYR A 79 11.43 -30.30 28.53
N GLU A 80 11.04 -30.77 29.71
CA GLU A 80 10.16 -31.92 29.88
C GLU A 80 8.74 -31.60 29.43
N ALA A 81 8.22 -30.44 29.79
CA ALA A 81 6.94 -29.95 29.33
C ALA A 81 6.93 -29.75 27.80
N MET A 82 8.02 -29.23 27.24
CA MET A 82 8.15 -29.07 25.79
C MET A 82 8.11 -30.43 25.07
N ILE A 83 8.83 -31.44 25.57
CA ILE A 83 8.81 -32.80 25.02
C ILE A 83 7.43 -33.41 25.12
N ARG A 84 6.78 -33.34 26.28
CA ARG A 84 5.45 -33.89 26.48
C ARG A 84 4.41 -33.30 25.55
N ASP A 85 4.42 -31.96 25.39
CA ASP A 85 3.29 -31.27 24.77
C ASP A 85 3.54 -30.96 23.28
N ALA A 86 4.79 -30.76 22.84
CA ALA A 86 5.12 -30.51 21.43
C ALA A 86 5.65 -31.74 20.71
N TRP A 87 6.29 -32.68 21.40
CA TRP A 87 6.81 -33.93 20.82
C TRP A 87 6.00 -35.16 21.23
N GLU A 88 4.84 -34.97 21.88
CA GLU A 88 3.95 -36.08 22.27
C GLU A 88 4.64 -37.15 23.11
N GLY A 89 5.61 -36.74 23.94
CA GLY A 89 6.41 -37.61 24.76
C GLY A 89 7.59 -38.31 24.06
N ASN A 90 7.76 -38.15 22.76
CA ASN A 90 8.91 -38.72 22.04
C ASN A 90 10.22 -38.07 22.50
N VAL A 91 11.15 -38.88 22.99
CA VAL A 91 12.42 -38.42 23.54
C VAL A 91 13.31 -37.87 22.41
N VAL A 92 13.64 -36.58 22.48
CA VAL A 92 14.59 -35.93 21.57
C VAL A 92 15.69 -35.23 22.35
N SER A 93 16.79 -34.88 21.73
CA SER A 93 17.87 -34.18 22.41
C SER A 93 17.53 -32.71 22.71
N ARG A 94 18.19 -32.14 23.73
CA ARG A 94 18.10 -30.70 24.01
C ARG A 94 18.50 -29.85 22.80
N HIS A 95 19.44 -30.34 22.00
CA HIS A 95 19.88 -29.70 20.77
C HIS A 95 18.74 -29.66 19.72
N THR A 96 17.97 -30.74 19.59
CA THR A 96 16.82 -30.79 18.68
C THR A 96 15.77 -29.75 19.06
N VAL A 97 15.43 -29.62 20.35
CA VAL A 97 14.51 -28.58 20.82
C VAL A 97 15.06 -27.18 20.53
N ALA A 98 16.33 -26.92 20.84
CA ALA A 98 16.96 -25.63 20.61
C ALA A 98 17.01 -25.28 19.11
N SER A 99 17.32 -26.23 18.24
CA SER A 99 17.32 -26.06 16.79
C SER A 99 15.93 -25.76 16.26
N THR A 100 14.89 -26.46 16.76
CA THR A 100 13.48 -26.23 16.40
C THR A 100 13.05 -24.81 16.80
N ILE A 101 13.36 -24.40 18.04
CA ILE A 101 13.06 -23.02 18.49
C ILE A 101 13.86 -21.99 17.68
N GLY A 102 15.10 -22.28 17.31
CA GLY A 102 15.90 -21.44 16.42
C GLY A 102 15.25 -21.24 15.05
N ALA A 103 14.73 -22.32 14.46
CA ALA A 103 13.96 -22.26 13.22
C ALA A 103 12.65 -21.47 13.37
N THR A 104 11.95 -21.64 14.50
CA THR A 104 10.74 -20.86 14.83
C THR A 104 11.05 -19.36 14.93
N ARG A 105 12.12 -18.98 15.67
CA ARG A 105 12.55 -17.59 15.79
C ARG A 105 12.89 -16.98 14.44
N LYS A 106 13.59 -17.73 13.59
CA LYS A 106 13.93 -17.28 12.24
C LYS A 106 12.69 -17.02 11.38
N ALA A 107 11.69 -17.90 11.45
CA ALA A 107 10.44 -17.74 10.72
C ALA A 107 9.58 -16.57 11.24
N LEU A 108 9.64 -16.28 12.54
CA LEU A 108 9.00 -15.10 13.14
C LEU A 108 9.73 -13.79 12.84
N ASN A 109 10.91 -13.86 12.22
CA ASN A 109 11.73 -12.73 11.80
C ASN A 109 12.01 -11.75 12.97
N GLU A 110 11.70 -10.45 12.84
CA GLU A 110 11.87 -9.42 13.88
C GLU A 110 11.16 -9.74 15.20
N TYR A 111 10.16 -10.60 15.19
CA TYR A 111 9.43 -11.04 16.40
C TYR A 111 10.05 -12.30 17.06
N GLY A 112 11.09 -12.85 16.49
CA GLY A 112 11.77 -14.03 17.04
C GLY A 112 12.31 -13.82 18.45
N GLY A 113 12.65 -12.57 18.80
CA GLY A 113 13.10 -12.17 20.14
C GLY A 113 12.01 -12.31 21.23
N TRP A 114 10.74 -12.44 20.87
CA TRP A 114 9.66 -12.70 21.83
C TRP A 114 9.75 -14.09 22.48
N ILE A 115 10.44 -15.04 21.85
CA ILE A 115 10.76 -16.32 22.46
C ILE A 115 12.07 -16.18 23.21
N THR A 116 12.00 -16.06 24.53
CA THR A 116 13.18 -15.95 25.40
C THR A 116 13.59 -17.33 25.95
N TYR A 117 14.82 -17.46 26.43
CA TYR A 117 15.33 -18.69 27.08
C TYR A 117 16.04 -18.33 28.36
N ARG A 118 15.76 -19.09 29.42
CA ARG A 118 16.52 -19.06 30.66
C ARG A 118 17.00 -20.46 31.03
N PRO A 119 18.32 -20.63 31.39
CA PRO A 119 18.82 -21.90 31.86
C PRO A 119 18.00 -22.44 33.04
N LYS A 120 17.72 -23.74 33.03
CA LYS A 120 16.90 -24.49 34.00
C LYS A 120 15.38 -24.18 33.94
N LEU A 121 14.92 -23.06 33.41
CA LEU A 121 13.51 -22.71 33.30
C LEU A 121 12.93 -23.04 31.91
N GLY A 122 13.75 -23.05 30.85
CA GLY A 122 13.30 -23.34 29.49
C GLY A 122 12.98 -22.11 28.65
N TYR A 123 11.98 -22.22 27.79
CA TYR A 123 11.56 -21.19 26.83
C TYR A 123 10.28 -20.49 27.30
N ARG A 124 10.16 -19.21 26.97
CA ARG A 124 8.96 -18.41 27.26
C ARG A 124 8.67 -17.50 26.07
N LEU A 125 7.39 -17.43 25.67
CA LEU A 125 6.89 -16.44 24.74
C LEU A 125 6.43 -15.22 25.54
N GLU A 126 7.02 -14.05 25.25
CA GLU A 126 6.63 -12.75 25.81
C GLU A 126 6.13 -11.86 24.69
N VAL A 127 4.82 -11.74 24.56
CA VAL A 127 4.17 -10.83 23.62
C VAL A 127 4.10 -9.45 24.27
N PRO A 128 4.72 -8.39 23.70
CA PRO A 128 4.63 -7.05 24.27
C PRO A 128 3.20 -6.55 24.40
N ALA A 129 2.92 -5.75 25.41
CA ALA A 129 1.59 -5.17 25.64
C ALA A 129 1.08 -4.33 24.45
N THR A 130 1.99 -3.79 23.63
CA THR A 130 1.70 -3.00 22.42
C THR A 130 1.40 -3.84 21.17
N ALA A 131 1.63 -5.16 21.22
CA ALA A 131 1.52 -6.01 20.03
C ALA A 131 0.12 -6.03 19.42
N ASP A 132 -0.93 -5.98 20.24
CA ASP A 132 -2.31 -5.93 19.76
C ASP A 132 -2.64 -4.58 19.10
N LEU A 133 -2.12 -3.49 19.62
CA LEU A 133 -2.25 -2.17 19.00
C LEU A 133 -1.57 -2.15 17.62
N ILE A 134 -0.35 -2.69 17.53
CA ILE A 134 0.41 -2.77 16.27
C ILE A 134 -0.32 -3.65 15.25
N ARG A 135 -0.82 -4.82 15.68
CA ARG A 135 -1.63 -5.70 14.82
C ARG A 135 -2.89 -5.00 14.30
N THR A 136 -3.61 -4.32 15.19
CA THR A 136 -4.81 -3.54 14.84
C THR A 136 -4.47 -2.41 13.88
N ALA A 137 -3.34 -1.72 14.09
CA ALA A 137 -2.87 -0.66 13.23
C ALA A 137 -2.61 -1.18 11.80
N TRP A 138 -1.88 -2.29 11.63
CA TRP A 138 -1.65 -2.88 10.32
C TRP A 138 -2.94 -3.36 9.64
N HIS A 139 -3.90 -3.87 10.39
CA HIS A 139 -5.21 -4.24 9.85
C HIS A 139 -5.93 -3.03 9.25
N TYR A 140 -5.95 -1.89 9.94
CA TYR A 140 -6.55 -0.66 9.43
C TYR A 140 -5.77 -0.08 8.26
N TRP A 141 -4.43 -0.05 8.33
CA TRP A 141 -3.56 0.45 7.27
C TRP A 141 -3.78 -0.28 5.94
N ASN A 142 -4.04 -1.59 5.97
CA ASN A 142 -4.28 -2.40 4.77
C ASN A 142 -5.59 -2.02 4.03
N ARG A 143 -6.52 -1.31 4.66
CA ARG A 143 -7.72 -0.81 3.98
C ARG A 143 -7.41 0.27 2.94
N ARG A 144 -6.30 1.00 3.09
CA ARG A 144 -5.85 2.08 2.19
C ARG A 144 -6.87 3.21 2.00
N THR A 145 -7.86 3.35 2.86
CA THR A 145 -8.78 4.49 2.93
C THR A 145 -8.27 5.52 3.92
N LEU A 146 -8.67 6.79 3.78
CA LEU A 146 -8.31 7.86 4.72
C LEU A 146 -8.62 7.45 6.16
N GLU A 147 -9.86 7.08 6.45
CA GLU A 147 -10.29 6.64 7.79
C GLU A 147 -9.43 5.46 8.30
N GLY A 148 -9.19 4.46 7.46
CA GLY A 148 -8.37 3.31 7.83
C GLY A 148 -6.94 3.70 8.19
N VAL A 149 -6.29 4.53 7.38
CA VAL A 149 -4.91 4.96 7.64
C VAL A 149 -4.83 5.86 8.88
N GLU A 150 -5.81 6.73 9.13
CA GLU A 150 -5.86 7.55 10.35
C GLU A 150 -6.11 6.71 11.61
N MET A 151 -6.95 5.67 11.54
CA MET A 151 -7.10 4.72 12.66
C MET A 151 -5.82 3.94 12.91
N ALA A 152 -5.11 3.56 11.85
CA ALA A 152 -3.80 2.92 11.98
C ALA A 152 -2.79 3.84 12.65
N LEU A 153 -2.71 5.10 12.22
CA LEU A 153 -1.81 6.10 12.78
C LEU A 153 -2.06 6.28 14.28
N ARG A 154 -3.31 6.50 14.69
CA ARG A 154 -3.68 6.58 16.13
C ARG A 154 -3.27 5.35 16.94
N SER A 155 -3.41 4.16 16.36
CA SER A 155 -3.03 2.91 17.04
C SER A 155 -1.51 2.77 17.16
N PHE A 156 -0.73 3.20 16.15
CA PHE A 156 0.74 3.24 16.22
C PHE A 156 1.23 4.31 17.20
N GLU A 157 0.62 5.49 17.24
CA GLU A 157 0.92 6.55 18.23
C GLU A 157 0.70 6.03 19.65
N GLN A 158 -0.41 5.37 19.91
CA GLN A 158 -0.67 4.73 21.21
C GLN A 158 0.39 3.67 21.54
N ALA A 159 0.79 2.85 20.58
CA ALA A 159 1.85 1.86 20.79
C ALA A 159 3.19 2.53 21.11
N ALA A 160 3.54 3.62 20.42
CA ALA A 160 4.76 4.40 20.66
C ALA A 160 4.77 5.05 22.04
N LEU A 161 3.63 5.54 22.52
CA LEU A 161 3.49 6.10 23.88
C LEU A 161 3.68 5.03 24.96
N LEU A 162 3.12 3.83 24.77
CA LEU A 162 3.24 2.73 25.73
C LEU A 162 4.63 2.09 25.73
N ASN A 163 5.30 2.06 24.59
CA ASN A 163 6.66 1.53 24.45
C ASN A 163 7.50 2.38 23.46
N PRO A 164 8.09 3.48 23.94
CA PRO A 164 8.91 4.37 23.11
C PRO A 164 10.21 3.73 22.57
N ALA A 165 10.55 2.52 23.02
CA ALA A 165 11.71 1.75 22.56
C ALA A 165 11.36 0.75 21.44
N ASP A 166 10.08 0.61 21.05
CA ASP A 166 9.66 -0.27 19.96
C ASP A 166 9.75 0.45 18.60
N PRO A 167 10.72 0.10 17.73
CA PRO A 167 10.85 0.71 16.42
C PRO A 167 9.67 0.43 15.49
N THR A 168 8.87 -0.61 15.77
CA THR A 168 7.76 -1.05 14.92
C THR A 168 6.65 -0.02 14.87
N ALA A 169 6.35 0.62 16.00
CA ALA A 169 5.34 1.67 16.08
C ALA A 169 5.73 2.87 15.20
N PHE A 170 6.97 3.34 15.31
CA PHE A 170 7.47 4.47 14.52
C PHE A 170 7.58 4.13 13.02
N SER A 171 8.02 2.93 12.67
CA SER A 171 7.99 2.46 11.27
C SER A 171 6.56 2.35 10.73
N GLY A 172 5.58 2.03 11.57
CA GLY A 172 4.16 2.05 11.21
C GLY A 172 3.63 3.46 10.99
N MET A 173 4.01 4.42 11.84
CA MET A 173 3.65 5.83 11.68
C MET A 173 4.20 6.39 10.37
N SER A 174 5.50 6.15 10.05
CA SER A 174 6.08 6.59 8.77
C SER A 174 5.32 5.99 7.58
N SER A 175 4.96 4.71 7.65
CA SER A 175 4.15 4.06 6.59
C SER A 175 2.76 4.71 6.44
N CYS A 176 2.13 5.18 7.54
CA CYS A 176 0.85 5.89 7.48
C CYS A 176 0.99 7.24 6.78
N TYR A 177 1.94 8.07 7.21
CA TYR A 177 2.19 9.38 6.59
C TYR A 177 2.54 9.25 5.10
N MET A 178 3.34 8.25 4.73
CA MET A 178 3.66 7.96 3.33
C MET A 178 2.40 7.66 2.51
N VAL A 179 1.47 6.87 3.03
CA VAL A 179 0.21 6.54 2.34
C VAL A 179 -0.69 7.77 2.22
N LEU A 180 -0.85 8.55 3.31
CA LEU A 180 -1.66 9.76 3.32
C LEU A 180 -1.22 10.77 2.26
N GLY A 181 0.10 10.99 2.14
CA GLY A 181 0.65 11.90 1.14
C GLY A 181 0.60 11.32 -0.27
N THR A 182 1.14 10.11 -0.50
CA THR A 182 1.26 9.51 -1.84
C THR A 182 -0.07 9.44 -2.60
N PHE A 183 -1.18 9.23 -1.90
CA PHE A 183 -2.49 9.09 -2.52
C PHE A 183 -3.35 10.36 -2.45
N GLY A 184 -2.74 11.51 -2.12
CA GLY A 184 -3.44 12.79 -2.08
C GLY A 184 -4.56 12.86 -1.04
N MET A 185 -4.45 12.10 0.06
CA MET A 185 -5.40 12.16 1.18
C MET A 185 -5.09 13.33 2.12
N ARG A 186 -3.84 13.78 2.14
CA ARG A 186 -3.33 14.93 2.91
C ARG A 186 -2.28 15.65 2.07
N PRO A 187 -2.15 16.98 2.20
CA PRO A 187 -1.11 17.73 1.52
C PRO A 187 0.29 17.35 2.00
N ALA A 188 1.31 17.56 1.16
CA ALA A 188 2.70 17.29 1.50
C ALA A 188 3.13 17.99 2.79
N ALA A 189 2.68 19.22 3.02
CA ALA A 189 2.98 20.01 4.22
C ALA A 189 2.60 19.31 5.53
N ASP A 190 1.51 18.51 5.52
CA ASP A 190 1.01 17.82 6.72
C ASP A 190 1.70 16.48 6.98
N VAL A 191 2.32 15.88 5.96
CA VAL A 191 2.84 14.51 6.06
C VAL A 191 4.36 14.41 6.00
N TYR A 192 5.03 15.36 5.35
CA TYR A 192 6.46 15.29 5.06
C TYR A 192 7.31 15.25 6.34
N GLN A 193 7.14 16.25 7.20
CA GLN A 193 7.92 16.33 8.44
C GLN A 193 7.57 15.22 9.43
N PRO A 194 6.29 14.91 9.73
CA PRO A 194 5.94 13.76 10.57
C PRO A 194 6.44 12.41 10.04
N PHE A 195 6.47 12.22 8.72
CA PHE A 195 7.09 11.04 8.11
C PHE A 195 8.56 10.94 8.49
N ARG A 196 9.33 12.02 8.26
CA ARG A 196 10.78 12.05 8.54
C ARG A 196 11.08 11.77 10.01
N GLU A 197 10.40 12.45 10.92
CA GLU A 197 10.60 12.26 12.36
C GLU A 197 10.32 10.82 12.80
N SER A 198 9.23 10.25 12.32
CA SER A 198 8.88 8.85 12.60
C SER A 198 9.92 7.89 12.04
N GLN A 199 10.39 8.11 10.82
CA GLN A 199 11.42 7.28 10.19
C GLN A 199 12.76 7.39 10.92
N GLU A 200 13.22 8.61 11.23
CA GLU A 200 14.46 8.86 11.96
C GLU A 200 14.45 8.16 13.33
N ARG A 201 13.29 8.21 14.02
CA ARG A 201 13.11 7.50 15.28
C ARG A 201 13.20 5.99 15.13
N ALA A 202 12.55 5.42 14.11
CA ALA A 202 12.64 3.99 13.82
C ALA A 202 14.07 3.56 13.49
N VAL A 203 14.79 4.35 12.71
CA VAL A 203 16.21 4.12 12.35
C VAL A 203 17.12 4.23 13.58
N ALA A 204 16.92 5.22 14.44
CA ALA A 204 17.72 5.36 15.67
C ALA A 204 17.56 4.17 16.61
N LEU A 205 16.42 3.52 16.64
CA LEU A 205 16.12 2.37 17.50
C LEU A 205 16.59 1.02 16.93
N ARG A 206 16.58 0.85 15.61
CA ARG A 206 16.78 -0.46 14.94
C ARG A 206 17.90 -0.47 13.91
N GLY A 207 18.32 0.70 13.43
CA GLY A 207 19.13 0.84 12.21
C GLY A 207 18.29 0.81 10.93
N TRP A 208 18.97 0.98 9.81
CA TRP A 208 18.36 0.88 8.50
C TRP A 208 17.91 -0.55 8.19
N THR A 209 16.79 -0.68 7.53
CA THR A 209 16.26 -1.93 6.97
C THR A 209 15.84 -1.69 5.52
N PRO A 210 15.73 -2.73 4.68
CA PRO A 210 15.25 -2.58 3.30
C PRO A 210 13.92 -1.82 3.20
N LYS A 211 12.99 -2.09 4.13
CA LYS A 211 11.71 -1.38 4.21
C LYS A 211 11.90 0.12 4.45
N LEU A 212 12.68 0.51 5.46
CA LEU A 212 12.91 1.92 5.80
C LEU A 212 13.65 2.66 4.67
N ARG A 213 14.61 2.00 4.00
CA ARG A 213 15.27 2.54 2.81
C ARG A 213 14.28 2.73 1.66
N GLY A 214 13.41 1.75 1.40
CA GLY A 214 12.37 1.85 0.38
C GLY A 214 11.39 3.00 0.65
N GLU A 215 10.98 3.20 1.90
CA GLU A 215 10.12 4.33 2.30
C GLU A 215 10.85 5.68 2.14
N ARG A 216 12.14 5.76 2.49
CA ARG A 216 12.96 6.96 2.25
C ARG A 216 13.11 7.25 0.76
N ALA A 217 13.41 6.23 -0.03
CA ALA A 217 13.50 6.38 -1.48
C ALA A 217 12.19 6.88 -2.09
N ARG A 218 11.06 6.42 -1.55
CA ARG A 218 9.75 6.89 -1.97
C ARG A 218 9.51 8.36 -1.64
N LEU A 219 9.93 8.82 -0.46
CA LEU A 219 9.87 10.24 -0.10
C LEU A 219 10.70 11.07 -1.09
N LEU A 220 11.96 10.69 -1.30
CA LEU A 220 12.89 11.36 -2.22
C LEU A 220 12.34 11.40 -3.66
N HIS A 221 11.72 10.31 -4.12
CA HIS A 221 11.16 10.19 -5.45
C HIS A 221 9.91 11.06 -5.64
N LEU A 222 8.97 11.04 -4.69
CA LEU A 222 7.65 11.64 -4.87
C LEU A 222 7.56 13.09 -4.41
N PHE A 223 8.27 13.45 -3.34
CA PHE A 223 8.15 14.78 -2.75
C PHE A 223 9.38 15.65 -2.98
N ASP A 224 10.59 15.09 -2.89
CA ASP A 224 11.82 15.84 -3.11
C ASP A 224 12.22 15.87 -4.58
N LEU A 225 11.61 15.04 -5.44
CA LEU A 225 11.94 14.84 -6.85
C LEU A 225 13.43 14.56 -7.05
N ASN A 226 14.09 13.96 -6.04
CA ASN A 226 15.50 13.61 -6.04
C ASN A 226 15.66 12.14 -6.47
N PHE A 227 15.58 11.91 -7.77
CA PHE A 227 15.58 10.58 -8.39
C PHE A 227 16.89 9.82 -8.16
N GLU A 228 18.03 10.55 -8.15
CA GLU A 228 19.35 9.93 -7.99
C GLU A 228 19.55 9.39 -6.57
N GLU A 229 19.20 10.16 -5.54
CA GLU A 229 19.31 9.69 -4.15
C GLU A 229 18.28 8.60 -3.85
N ALA A 230 17.05 8.70 -4.43
CA ALA A 230 16.06 7.64 -4.36
C ALA A 230 16.59 6.33 -4.94
N ARG A 231 17.28 6.39 -6.08
CA ARG A 231 17.91 5.24 -6.71
C ARG A 231 18.97 4.60 -5.80
N ARG A 232 19.86 5.42 -5.19
CA ARG A 232 20.91 4.94 -4.27
C ARG A 232 20.31 4.20 -3.06
N GLU A 233 19.28 4.77 -2.43
CA GLU A 233 18.63 4.12 -1.30
C GLU A 233 17.97 2.78 -1.68
N LEU A 234 17.39 2.69 -2.89
CA LEU A 234 16.82 1.44 -3.40
C LEU A 234 17.89 0.40 -3.73
N GLU A 235 19.01 0.81 -4.32
CA GLU A 235 20.14 -0.09 -4.58
C GLU A 235 20.68 -0.70 -3.29
N LEU A 236 20.84 0.11 -2.24
CA LEU A 236 21.21 -0.38 -0.91
C LEU A 236 20.17 -1.35 -0.35
N ALA A 237 18.88 -1.03 -0.48
CA ALA A 237 17.81 -1.91 -0.03
C ALA A 237 17.79 -3.26 -0.77
N VAL A 238 18.03 -3.26 -2.07
CA VAL A 238 18.04 -4.46 -2.92
C VAL A 238 19.25 -5.35 -2.61
N GLN A 239 20.42 -4.76 -2.28
CA GLN A 239 21.63 -5.53 -1.87
C GLN A 239 21.38 -6.42 -0.65
N GLU A 240 20.49 -6.02 0.24
CA GLU A 240 20.08 -6.80 1.40
C GLU A 240 19.11 -7.95 1.06
N LYS A 241 18.74 -8.13 -0.22
CA LYS A 241 17.82 -9.16 -0.74
C LYS A 241 16.51 -9.19 0.05
N PRO A 242 15.69 -8.13 -0.01
CA PRO A 242 14.45 -8.05 0.73
C PRO A 242 13.47 -9.14 0.30
N GLU A 243 12.84 -9.79 1.27
CA GLU A 243 11.80 -10.82 1.05
C GLU A 243 10.43 -10.19 0.68
N THR A 244 10.31 -8.86 0.70
CA THR A 244 9.06 -8.15 0.40
C THR A 244 9.08 -7.53 -0.99
N ALA A 245 7.98 -7.63 -1.72
CA ALA A 245 7.78 -7.03 -3.03
C ALA A 245 7.90 -5.49 -3.02
N ALA A 246 7.64 -4.84 -1.87
CA ALA A 246 7.52 -3.38 -1.79
C ALA A 246 8.75 -2.61 -2.31
N VAL A 247 9.97 -3.05 -1.98
CA VAL A 247 11.21 -2.38 -2.41
C VAL A 247 11.37 -2.46 -3.92
N TYR A 248 11.21 -3.65 -4.50
CA TYR A 248 11.29 -3.85 -5.95
C TYR A 248 10.19 -3.11 -6.71
N MET A 249 8.99 -3.01 -6.12
CA MET A 249 7.88 -2.25 -6.68
C MET A 249 8.20 -0.74 -6.74
N ILE A 250 8.78 -0.17 -5.67
CA ILE A 250 9.19 1.24 -5.64
C ILE A 250 10.30 1.48 -6.68
N LEU A 251 11.25 0.57 -6.81
CA LEU A 251 12.29 0.63 -7.84
C LEU A 251 11.70 0.58 -9.26
N ALA A 252 10.71 -0.29 -9.50
CA ALA A 252 10.01 -0.36 -10.77
C ALA A 252 9.30 0.97 -11.12
N MET A 253 8.66 1.61 -10.13
CA MET A 253 8.01 2.91 -10.31
C MET A 253 9.03 4.02 -10.61
N LEU A 254 10.17 4.04 -9.91
CA LEU A 254 11.26 4.98 -10.17
C LEU A 254 11.81 4.82 -11.59
N HIS A 255 12.09 3.59 -12.02
CA HIS A 255 12.53 3.34 -13.40
C HIS A 255 11.50 3.79 -14.42
N ALA A 256 10.20 3.56 -14.18
CA ALA A 256 9.14 3.97 -15.09
C ALA A 256 9.06 5.51 -15.22
N SER A 257 9.17 6.25 -14.11
CA SER A 257 9.16 7.73 -14.13
C SER A 257 10.34 8.32 -14.91
N LEU A 258 11.46 7.60 -14.99
CA LEU A 258 12.65 7.95 -15.76
C LEU A 258 12.64 7.36 -17.20
N LYS A 259 11.51 6.86 -17.69
CA LYS A 259 11.35 6.19 -19.00
C LYS A 259 12.24 4.95 -19.21
N ARG A 260 12.83 4.41 -18.14
CA ARG A 260 13.65 3.19 -18.17
C ARG A 260 12.75 1.96 -18.06
N PHE A 261 11.84 1.81 -19.04
CA PHE A 261 10.74 0.83 -18.95
C PHE A 261 11.19 -0.63 -18.90
N ASP A 262 12.31 -0.99 -19.55
CA ASP A 262 12.82 -2.36 -19.49
C ASP A 262 13.34 -2.68 -18.07
N ALA A 263 14.08 -1.75 -17.44
CA ALA A 263 14.50 -1.87 -16.05
C ALA A 263 13.32 -1.87 -15.08
N ALA A 264 12.25 -1.12 -15.40
CA ALA A 264 11.00 -1.17 -14.63
C ALA A 264 10.34 -2.54 -14.69
N ALA A 265 10.31 -3.19 -15.87
CA ALA A 265 9.77 -4.53 -16.05
C ALA A 265 10.60 -5.59 -15.31
N GLU A 266 11.94 -5.50 -15.35
CA GLU A 266 12.83 -6.37 -14.57
C GLU A 266 12.60 -6.23 -13.07
N SER A 267 12.52 -5.00 -12.57
CA SER A 267 12.24 -4.73 -11.16
C SER A 267 10.86 -5.26 -10.73
N LEU A 268 9.86 -5.13 -11.59
CA LEU A 268 8.52 -5.66 -11.35
C LEU A 268 8.53 -7.20 -11.32
N ALA A 269 9.30 -7.86 -12.18
CA ALA A 269 9.47 -9.31 -12.16
C ALA A 269 10.09 -9.79 -10.84
N LEU A 270 11.08 -9.06 -10.30
CA LEU A 270 11.65 -9.33 -8.98
C LEU A 270 10.61 -9.14 -7.86
N ALA A 271 9.74 -8.12 -7.97
CA ALA A 271 8.66 -7.91 -7.02
C ALA A 271 7.67 -9.08 -6.99
N TYR A 272 7.25 -9.57 -8.17
CA TYR A 272 6.39 -10.77 -8.28
C TYR A 272 7.08 -12.05 -7.78
N ALA A 273 8.39 -12.18 -7.97
CA ALA A 273 9.16 -13.32 -7.46
C ALA A 273 9.28 -13.30 -5.92
N ALA A 274 9.36 -12.11 -5.32
CA ALA A 274 9.45 -11.94 -3.87
C ALA A 274 8.10 -12.20 -3.17
N ASP A 275 7.01 -11.66 -3.71
CA ASP A 275 5.65 -11.85 -3.18
C ASP A 275 4.60 -11.69 -4.29
N PRO A 276 4.18 -12.78 -4.95
CA PRO A 276 3.24 -12.72 -6.08
C PRO A 276 1.83 -12.26 -5.70
N LEU A 277 1.48 -12.28 -4.41
CA LEU A 277 0.17 -11.90 -3.90
C LEU A 277 0.17 -10.50 -3.26
N TYR A 278 1.27 -9.75 -3.38
CA TYR A 278 1.34 -8.40 -2.82
C TYR A 278 0.27 -7.50 -3.46
N PRO A 279 -0.66 -6.90 -2.68
CA PRO A 279 -1.93 -6.38 -3.20
C PRO A 279 -1.79 -5.26 -4.25
N THR A 280 -0.71 -4.47 -4.20
CA THR A 280 -0.55 -3.31 -5.11
C THR A 280 0.29 -3.61 -6.36
N LEU A 281 0.84 -4.83 -6.52
CA LEU A 281 1.60 -5.21 -7.71
C LEU A 281 0.81 -5.06 -9.01
N PRO A 282 -0.46 -5.55 -9.10
CA PRO A 282 -1.24 -5.34 -10.33
C PRO A 282 -1.42 -3.87 -10.68
N SER A 283 -1.64 -3.01 -9.68
CA SER A 283 -1.77 -1.56 -9.89
C SER A 283 -0.48 -0.94 -10.43
N THR A 284 0.67 -1.37 -9.91
CA THR A 284 1.98 -0.92 -10.40
C THR A 284 2.25 -1.39 -11.83
N GLU A 285 1.88 -2.64 -12.16
CA GLU A 285 2.00 -3.16 -13.52
C GLU A 285 1.11 -2.38 -14.49
N ILE A 286 -0.15 -2.10 -14.13
CA ILE A 286 -1.05 -1.27 -14.95
C ILE A 286 -0.40 0.10 -15.19
N PHE A 287 0.12 0.75 -14.15
CA PHE A 287 0.78 2.06 -14.26
C PHE A 287 1.97 2.03 -15.23
N ILE A 288 2.87 1.05 -15.11
CA ILE A 288 4.05 0.94 -15.99
C ILE A 288 3.62 0.73 -17.44
N ARG A 289 2.67 -0.18 -17.71
CA ARG A 289 2.15 -0.43 -19.05
C ARG A 289 1.43 0.79 -19.62
N PHE A 290 0.68 1.50 -18.80
CA PHE A 290 0.00 2.74 -19.17
C PHE A 290 1.00 3.82 -19.59
N CYS A 291 2.07 4.03 -18.81
CA CYS A 291 3.15 4.96 -19.16
C CYS A 291 3.90 4.56 -20.45
N ARG A 292 4.02 3.25 -20.74
CA ARG A 292 4.55 2.72 -22.02
C ARG A 292 3.56 2.84 -23.19
N ARG A 293 2.33 3.29 -22.93
CA ARG A 293 1.22 3.34 -23.90
C ARG A 293 0.76 1.96 -24.40
N GLU A 294 0.99 0.93 -23.62
CA GLU A 294 0.51 -0.44 -23.84
C GLU A 294 -0.90 -0.59 -23.25
N PHE A 295 -1.87 0.21 -23.72
CA PHE A 295 -3.17 0.37 -23.08
C PHE A 295 -3.98 -0.92 -23.00
N ASP A 296 -4.02 -1.72 -24.08
CA ASP A 296 -4.75 -3.00 -24.08
C ASP A 296 -4.14 -4.01 -23.11
N ALA A 297 -2.81 -4.05 -23.02
CA ALA A 297 -2.11 -4.89 -22.04
C ALA A 297 -2.36 -4.40 -20.61
N ALA A 298 -2.45 -3.08 -20.38
CA ALA A 298 -2.83 -2.50 -19.10
C ALA A 298 -4.27 -2.87 -18.72
N VAL A 299 -5.20 -2.87 -19.67
CA VAL A 299 -6.60 -3.32 -19.48
C VAL A 299 -6.64 -4.79 -19.09
N ALA A 300 -5.93 -5.67 -19.80
CA ALA A 300 -5.88 -7.09 -19.48
C ALA A 300 -5.32 -7.35 -18.06
N CYS A 301 -4.27 -6.63 -17.68
CA CYS A 301 -3.68 -6.68 -16.36
C CYS A 301 -4.66 -6.18 -15.29
N GLY A 302 -5.36 -5.06 -15.57
CA GLY A 302 -6.35 -4.46 -14.66
C GLY A 302 -7.50 -5.41 -14.35
N LYS A 303 -8.05 -6.07 -15.38
CA LYS A 303 -9.10 -7.07 -15.21
C LYS A 303 -8.65 -8.20 -14.28
N LYS A 304 -7.48 -8.79 -14.55
CA LYS A 304 -6.89 -9.85 -13.71
C LYS A 304 -6.63 -9.38 -12.27
N GLY A 305 -6.14 -8.15 -12.11
CA GLY A 305 -5.87 -7.56 -10.80
C GLY A 305 -7.14 -7.37 -9.96
N LEU A 306 -8.25 -6.96 -10.59
CA LEU A 306 -9.55 -6.81 -9.92
C LEU A 306 -10.22 -8.14 -9.59
N ASP A 307 -9.97 -9.21 -10.37
CA ASP A 307 -10.41 -10.56 -10.02
C ASP A 307 -9.75 -11.05 -8.72
N LEU A 308 -8.48 -10.70 -8.50
CA LEU A 308 -7.73 -11.05 -7.29
C LEU A 308 -8.05 -10.12 -6.11
N HIS A 309 -8.24 -8.82 -6.36
CA HIS A 309 -8.40 -7.78 -5.37
C HIS A 309 -9.58 -6.85 -5.69
N PRO A 310 -10.84 -7.33 -5.64
CA PRO A 310 -12.02 -6.59 -6.14
C PRO A 310 -12.31 -5.27 -5.40
N TYR A 311 -11.82 -5.13 -4.18
CA TYR A 311 -12.03 -3.93 -3.36
C TYR A 311 -10.86 -2.93 -3.38
N LEU A 312 -9.80 -3.22 -4.16
CA LEU A 312 -8.66 -2.31 -4.26
C LEU A 312 -9.01 -1.12 -5.17
N HIS A 313 -9.48 -0.03 -4.55
CA HIS A 313 -9.91 1.18 -5.25
C HIS A 313 -8.80 1.81 -6.13
N LEU A 314 -7.53 1.76 -5.69
CA LEU A 314 -6.38 2.21 -6.49
C LEU A 314 -6.23 1.41 -7.79
N GLY A 315 -6.27 0.08 -7.70
CA GLY A 315 -6.22 -0.80 -8.88
C GLY A 315 -7.36 -0.52 -9.85
N ARG A 316 -8.54 -0.23 -9.29
CA ARG A 316 -9.74 0.13 -10.07
C ARG A 316 -9.56 1.45 -10.82
N ALA A 317 -8.99 2.47 -10.17
CA ALA A 317 -8.73 3.76 -10.81
C ALA A 317 -7.65 3.67 -11.90
N TYR A 318 -6.59 2.90 -11.70
CA TYR A 318 -5.59 2.66 -12.76
C TYR A 318 -6.19 1.84 -13.92
N TYR A 319 -7.04 0.86 -13.63
CA TYR A 319 -7.77 0.12 -14.65
C TYR A 319 -8.69 1.03 -15.47
N ALA A 320 -9.40 1.97 -14.80
CA ALA A 320 -10.24 2.96 -15.48
C ALA A 320 -9.43 3.83 -16.44
N GLN A 321 -8.23 4.28 -16.04
CA GLN A 321 -7.34 5.04 -16.93
C GLN A 321 -6.95 4.22 -18.18
N ALA A 322 -6.62 2.94 -17.99
CA ALA A 322 -6.29 2.07 -19.11
C ALA A 322 -7.48 1.87 -20.07
N LEU A 323 -8.70 1.67 -19.53
CA LEU A 323 -9.93 1.58 -20.31
C LEU A 323 -10.21 2.85 -21.11
N GLU A 324 -10.07 4.02 -20.48
CA GLU A 324 -10.27 5.32 -21.12
C GLU A 324 -9.36 5.45 -22.36
N PHE A 325 -8.08 5.15 -22.22
CA PHE A 325 -7.09 5.25 -23.31
C PHE A 325 -7.17 4.10 -24.34
N SER A 326 -7.89 3.02 -24.02
CA SER A 326 -8.26 1.96 -24.98
C SER A 326 -9.62 2.26 -25.68
N GLY A 327 -10.21 3.45 -25.48
CA GLY A 327 -11.48 3.84 -26.10
C GLY A 327 -12.74 3.24 -25.45
N GLN A 328 -12.62 2.66 -24.25
CA GLN A 328 -13.71 2.04 -23.50
C GLN A 328 -14.25 2.99 -22.42
N ALA A 329 -14.67 4.20 -22.85
CA ALA A 329 -15.00 5.31 -21.96
C ALA A 329 -16.12 5.03 -20.95
N GLU A 330 -17.20 4.36 -21.35
CA GLU A 330 -18.33 4.08 -20.46
C GLU A 330 -17.94 3.11 -19.33
N GLU A 331 -17.09 2.11 -19.64
CA GLU A 331 -16.59 1.21 -18.63
C GLU A 331 -15.59 1.93 -17.71
N ALA A 332 -14.72 2.81 -18.25
CA ALA A 332 -13.82 3.65 -17.47
C ALA A 332 -14.60 4.51 -16.47
N LEU A 333 -15.66 5.19 -16.90
CA LEU A 333 -16.51 6.00 -16.04
C LEU A 333 -17.16 5.18 -14.91
N ALA A 334 -17.64 3.97 -15.22
CA ALA A 334 -18.17 3.07 -14.21
C ALA A 334 -17.12 2.71 -13.14
N GLN A 335 -15.87 2.48 -13.56
CA GLN A 335 -14.77 2.13 -12.64
C GLN A 335 -14.32 3.34 -11.79
N TYR A 336 -14.25 4.55 -12.36
CA TYR A 336 -13.95 5.77 -11.60
C TYR A 336 -15.00 6.03 -10.51
N ARG A 337 -16.29 5.95 -10.86
CA ARG A 337 -17.41 6.10 -9.92
C ARG A 337 -17.33 5.10 -8.78
N LEU A 338 -17.05 3.84 -9.10
CA LEU A 338 -16.95 2.81 -8.08
C LEU A 338 -15.72 3.02 -7.18
N ALA A 339 -14.60 3.48 -7.72
CA ALA A 339 -13.42 3.86 -6.93
C ALA A 339 -13.75 5.01 -5.95
N SER A 340 -14.47 6.03 -6.41
CA SER A 340 -14.92 7.17 -5.59
C SER A 340 -15.89 6.75 -4.48
N VAL A 341 -16.74 5.75 -4.73
CA VAL A 341 -17.67 5.21 -3.69
C VAL A 341 -16.87 4.45 -2.62
N ILE A 342 -15.84 3.69 -2.99
CA ILE A 342 -15.02 2.92 -2.05
C ILE A 342 -14.12 3.84 -1.21
N SER A 343 -13.58 4.91 -1.81
CA SER A 343 -12.69 5.86 -1.13
C SER A 343 -13.05 7.31 -1.49
N PRO A 344 -14.09 7.88 -0.87
CA PRO A 344 -14.62 9.20 -1.22
C PRO A 344 -13.66 10.36 -0.94
N ALA A 345 -12.68 10.18 -0.06
CA ALA A 345 -11.68 11.19 0.25
C ALA A 345 -10.53 11.26 -0.80
N MET A 346 -10.52 10.38 -1.79
CA MET A 346 -9.58 10.45 -2.92
C MET A 346 -10.21 11.20 -4.09
N PHE A 347 -10.27 12.52 -3.99
CA PHE A 347 -10.95 13.39 -4.95
C PHE A 347 -10.39 13.31 -6.37
N TRP A 348 -9.16 12.85 -6.54
CA TRP A 348 -8.56 12.65 -7.85
C TRP A 348 -9.29 11.60 -8.72
N PHE A 349 -10.05 10.66 -8.12
CA PHE A 349 -10.93 9.77 -8.89
C PHE A 349 -12.02 10.55 -9.60
N LYS A 350 -12.64 11.54 -8.92
CA LYS A 350 -13.65 12.42 -9.51
C LYS A 350 -13.06 13.34 -10.56
N ALA A 351 -11.85 13.87 -10.35
CA ALA A 351 -11.17 14.70 -11.34
C ALA A 351 -10.89 13.91 -12.63
N LEU A 352 -10.47 12.65 -12.52
CA LEU A 352 -10.28 11.77 -13.68
C LEU A 352 -11.61 11.34 -14.32
N GLU A 353 -12.69 11.12 -13.56
CA GLU A 353 -14.03 10.91 -14.11
C GLU A 353 -14.45 12.11 -14.95
N ALA A 354 -14.35 13.34 -14.42
CA ALA A 354 -14.70 14.55 -15.13
C ALA A 354 -13.85 14.77 -16.39
N ARG A 355 -12.55 14.50 -16.31
CA ARG A 355 -11.65 14.51 -17.47
C ARG A 355 -12.12 13.52 -18.54
N CYS A 356 -12.46 12.31 -18.18
CA CYS A 356 -12.98 11.30 -19.10
C CYS A 356 -14.30 11.77 -19.75
N LEU A 357 -15.22 12.36 -18.98
CA LEU A 357 -16.46 12.96 -19.49
C LEU A 357 -16.18 14.05 -20.51
N ALA A 358 -15.28 15.01 -20.19
CA ALA A 358 -14.92 16.11 -21.08
C ALA A 358 -14.35 15.61 -22.41
N ASN A 359 -13.43 14.66 -22.39
CA ASN A 359 -12.81 14.06 -23.56
C ASN A 359 -13.79 13.26 -24.44
N ASN A 360 -14.95 12.87 -23.89
CA ASN A 360 -16.01 12.15 -24.62
C ASN A 360 -17.22 13.02 -24.93
N GLY A 361 -17.06 14.36 -24.94
CA GLY A 361 -18.10 15.33 -25.35
C GLY A 361 -19.20 15.55 -24.31
N ARG A 362 -19.06 15.02 -23.09
CA ARG A 362 -20.01 15.19 -21.98
C ARG A 362 -19.59 16.39 -21.11
N THR A 363 -19.27 17.51 -21.76
CA THR A 363 -18.76 18.73 -21.11
C THR A 363 -19.65 19.28 -20.00
N PRO A 364 -21.00 19.31 -20.12
CA PRO A 364 -21.86 19.79 -19.02
C PRO A 364 -21.68 18.99 -17.73
N GLU A 365 -21.60 17.66 -17.82
CA GLU A 365 -21.40 16.79 -16.65
C GLU A 365 -19.98 16.96 -16.04
N ALA A 366 -18.98 17.17 -16.89
CA ALA A 366 -17.62 17.45 -16.42
C ALA A 366 -17.55 18.79 -15.67
N LEU A 367 -18.26 19.82 -16.12
CA LEU A 367 -18.34 21.12 -15.45
C LEU A 367 -19.06 21.04 -14.10
N GLU A 368 -20.13 20.24 -13.97
CA GLU A 368 -20.80 20.01 -12.69
C GLU A 368 -19.83 19.40 -11.65
N ILE A 369 -19.01 18.44 -12.07
CA ILE A 369 -17.99 17.84 -11.19
C ILE A 369 -16.86 18.85 -10.88
N LEU A 370 -16.43 19.67 -11.84
CA LEU A 370 -15.45 20.71 -11.60
C LEU A 370 -15.95 21.69 -10.52
N GLU A 371 -17.19 22.19 -10.63
CA GLU A 371 -17.80 23.06 -9.62
C GLU A 371 -17.90 22.39 -8.23
N GLU A 372 -18.15 21.07 -8.19
CA GLU A 372 -18.12 20.30 -6.95
C GLU A 372 -16.71 20.26 -6.36
N LEU A 373 -15.69 19.97 -7.17
CA LEU A 373 -14.29 19.89 -6.73
C LEU A 373 -13.79 21.26 -6.26
N GLU A 374 -14.08 22.34 -6.97
CA GLU A 374 -13.71 23.72 -6.57
C GLU A 374 -14.32 24.09 -5.22
N ARG A 375 -15.58 23.75 -4.97
CA ARG A 375 -16.21 23.94 -3.65
C ARG A 375 -15.58 23.09 -2.56
N THR A 376 -15.30 21.83 -2.87
CA THR A 376 -14.69 20.89 -1.92
C THR A 376 -13.28 21.32 -1.53
N ARG A 377 -12.52 21.90 -2.46
CA ARG A 377 -11.16 22.41 -2.26
C ARG A 377 -11.06 23.53 -1.22
N LEU A 378 -12.16 24.17 -0.87
CA LEU A 378 -12.20 25.17 0.20
C LEU A 378 -11.98 24.56 1.60
N THR A 379 -12.24 23.28 1.78
CA THR A 379 -12.18 22.58 3.06
C THR A 379 -11.35 21.30 3.05
N GLU A 380 -11.11 20.74 1.87
CA GLU A 380 -10.41 19.47 1.69
C GLU A 380 -9.23 19.63 0.73
N TYR A 381 -8.22 18.79 0.88
CA TYR A 381 -7.10 18.77 -0.05
C TYR A 381 -7.48 18.08 -1.36
N ILE A 382 -7.27 18.77 -2.47
CA ILE A 382 -7.36 18.21 -3.82
C ILE A 382 -6.06 18.53 -4.54
N ASP A 383 -5.34 17.50 -4.95
CA ASP A 383 -4.06 17.62 -5.63
C ASP A 383 -4.22 18.39 -6.95
N ALA A 384 -3.49 19.49 -7.08
CA ALA A 384 -3.52 20.40 -8.20
C ALA A 384 -3.16 19.75 -9.54
N TYR A 385 -2.33 18.69 -9.54
CA TYR A 385 -2.01 17.91 -10.72
C TYR A 385 -3.26 17.34 -11.41
N TYR A 386 -4.22 16.81 -10.67
CA TYR A 386 -5.44 16.25 -11.25
C TYR A 386 -6.43 17.33 -11.66
N MET A 387 -6.42 18.50 -10.99
CA MET A 387 -7.17 19.67 -11.44
C MET A 387 -6.66 20.18 -12.77
N ALA A 388 -5.34 20.24 -12.97
CA ALA A 388 -4.72 20.60 -14.24
C ALA A 388 -5.18 19.68 -15.39
N LEU A 389 -5.21 18.35 -15.16
CA LEU A 389 -5.69 17.38 -16.15
C LEU A 389 -7.14 17.60 -16.55
N LEU A 390 -8.00 17.95 -15.59
CA LEU A 390 -9.41 18.25 -15.85
C LEU A 390 -9.58 19.55 -16.62
N LEU A 391 -8.87 20.61 -16.23
CA LEU A 391 -8.94 21.92 -16.88
C LEU A 391 -8.43 21.86 -18.32
N ASP A 392 -7.34 21.15 -18.60
CA ASP A 392 -6.86 20.92 -19.96
C ASP A 392 -7.91 20.19 -20.83
N ALA A 393 -8.55 19.16 -20.29
CA ALA A 393 -9.61 18.44 -21.00
C ALA A 393 -10.85 19.32 -21.31
N LEU A 394 -11.08 20.36 -20.49
CA LEU A 394 -12.12 21.37 -20.71
C LEU A 394 -11.67 22.52 -21.63
N GLY A 395 -10.45 22.48 -22.16
CA GLY A 395 -9.86 23.52 -23.03
C GLY A 395 -9.36 24.76 -22.27
N ARG A 396 -9.32 24.74 -20.93
CA ARG A 396 -8.87 25.82 -20.04
C ARG A 396 -7.36 25.72 -19.80
N ARG A 397 -6.57 25.81 -20.89
CA ARG A 397 -5.14 25.48 -20.89
C ARG A 397 -4.30 26.37 -19.97
N GLU A 398 -4.54 27.68 -19.96
CA GLU A 398 -3.80 28.62 -19.09
C GLU A 398 -4.00 28.24 -17.62
N GLU A 399 -5.22 27.99 -17.22
CA GLU A 399 -5.57 27.58 -15.85
C GLU A 399 -5.00 26.19 -15.51
N ALA A 400 -4.88 25.28 -16.49
CA ALA A 400 -4.23 23.99 -16.30
C ALA A 400 -2.73 24.15 -16.00
N LEU A 401 -2.05 25.09 -16.66
CA LEU A 401 -0.63 25.40 -16.37
C LEU A 401 -0.46 26.05 -14.99
N ASP A 402 -1.36 26.98 -14.62
CA ASP A 402 -1.37 27.59 -13.28
C ASP A 402 -1.53 26.51 -12.19
N GLU A 403 -2.39 25.49 -12.41
CA GLU A 403 -2.55 24.39 -11.49
C GLU A 403 -1.31 23.48 -11.45
N LEU A 404 -0.57 23.31 -12.52
CA LEU A 404 0.70 22.58 -12.51
C LEU A 404 1.80 23.33 -11.75
N ASP A 405 1.90 24.67 -11.90
CA ASP A 405 2.81 25.49 -11.10
C ASP A 405 2.43 25.40 -9.61
N ARG A 406 1.13 25.44 -9.29
CA ARG A 406 0.64 25.22 -7.94
C ARG A 406 0.98 23.82 -7.40
N ALA A 407 0.88 22.77 -8.23
CA ALA A 407 1.29 21.43 -7.85
C ALA A 407 2.78 21.37 -7.44
N LEU A 408 3.63 22.16 -8.14
CA LEU A 408 5.04 22.26 -7.78
C LEU A 408 5.24 23.01 -6.45
N GLU A 409 4.53 24.12 -6.22
CA GLU A 409 4.60 24.88 -4.98
C GLU A 409 4.11 24.06 -3.76
N GLU A 410 3.08 23.24 -3.95
CA GLU A 410 2.51 22.36 -2.92
C GLU A 410 3.31 21.05 -2.73
N ASN A 411 4.39 20.82 -3.49
CA ASN A 411 5.14 19.57 -3.53
C ASN A 411 4.23 18.36 -3.78
N SER A 412 3.35 18.46 -4.81
CA SER A 412 2.46 17.37 -5.17
C SER A 412 3.23 16.07 -5.41
N PRO A 413 2.83 14.97 -4.75
CA PRO A 413 3.50 13.68 -4.89
C PRO A 413 3.26 13.03 -6.26
N THR A 414 2.52 13.69 -7.15
CA THR A 414 2.17 13.19 -8.48
C THR A 414 3.09 13.74 -9.58
N LEU A 415 3.88 14.78 -9.29
CA LEU A 415 4.75 15.44 -10.28
C LEU A 415 5.82 14.52 -10.89
N TYR A 416 6.22 13.46 -10.20
CA TYR A 416 7.15 12.46 -10.75
C TYR A 416 6.64 11.80 -12.04
N MET A 417 5.32 11.85 -12.28
CA MET A 417 4.69 11.29 -13.49
C MET A 417 4.67 12.27 -14.66
N LEU A 418 4.93 13.56 -14.45
CA LEU A 418 4.71 14.62 -15.43
C LEU A 418 5.27 14.29 -16.82
N ASP A 419 6.45 13.68 -16.87
CA ASP A 419 7.15 13.38 -18.12
C ASP A 419 6.76 12.03 -18.76
N VAL A 420 6.03 11.17 -18.07
CA VAL A 420 5.65 9.82 -18.55
C VAL A 420 4.14 9.61 -18.69
N ASP A 421 3.34 10.43 -18.02
CA ASP A 421 1.89 10.31 -18.01
C ASP A 421 1.28 10.62 -19.39
N PRO A 422 0.60 9.68 -20.06
CA PRO A 422 -0.08 9.93 -21.33
C PRO A 422 -1.14 11.03 -21.27
N LYS A 423 -1.73 11.26 -20.09
CA LYS A 423 -2.73 12.31 -19.88
C LYS A 423 -2.17 13.73 -20.06
N MET A 424 -0.86 13.89 -19.92
CA MET A 424 -0.15 15.16 -20.13
C MET A 424 0.28 15.40 -21.60
N ASP A 425 0.06 14.42 -22.48
CA ASP A 425 0.51 14.54 -23.88
C ASP A 425 -0.06 15.79 -24.60
N PRO A 426 -1.32 16.26 -24.36
CA PRO A 426 -1.83 17.49 -24.97
C PRO A 426 -1.11 18.76 -24.50
N LEU A 427 -0.59 18.78 -23.27
CA LEU A 427 0.14 19.92 -22.70
C LEU A 427 1.63 19.95 -23.09
N ARG A 428 2.22 18.81 -23.48
CA ARG A 428 3.67 18.69 -23.76
C ARG A 428 4.23 19.71 -24.78
N PRO A 429 3.49 20.09 -25.85
CA PRO A 429 4.01 21.09 -26.80
C PRO A 429 4.04 22.52 -26.23
N ASP A 430 3.40 22.77 -25.10
CA ASP A 430 3.29 24.12 -24.51
C ASP A 430 4.62 24.54 -23.88
N PRO A 431 5.10 25.78 -24.15
CA PRO A 431 6.35 26.29 -23.57
C PRO A 431 6.33 26.38 -22.04
N GLY A 432 5.17 26.70 -21.43
CA GLY A 432 5.01 26.74 -19.98
C GLY A 432 5.18 25.35 -19.38
N PHE A 433 4.57 24.33 -20.00
CA PHE A 433 4.76 22.93 -19.59
C PHE A 433 6.23 22.50 -19.69
N GLN A 434 6.92 22.88 -20.77
CA GLN A 434 8.35 22.54 -20.93
C GLN A 434 9.22 23.20 -19.86
N GLN A 435 8.96 24.47 -19.52
CA GLN A 435 9.67 25.15 -18.43
C GLN A 435 9.46 24.45 -17.08
N LEU A 436 8.23 24.04 -16.77
CA LEU A 436 7.92 23.30 -15.54
C LEU A 436 8.63 21.95 -15.53
N ARG A 437 8.55 21.19 -16.63
CA ARG A 437 9.24 19.92 -16.80
C ARG A 437 10.75 20.04 -16.57
N ASP A 438 11.36 21.07 -17.14
CA ASP A 438 12.79 21.31 -17.01
C ASP A 438 13.18 21.66 -15.57
N LYS A 439 12.34 22.38 -14.81
CA LYS A 439 12.56 22.60 -13.36
C LYS A 439 12.59 21.27 -12.56
N ILE A 440 11.78 20.30 -12.94
CA ILE A 440 11.63 19.03 -12.22
C ILE A 440 12.72 18.02 -12.62
N PHE A 441 13.04 17.92 -13.91
CA PHE A 441 13.89 16.85 -14.46
C PHE A 441 15.27 17.34 -14.93
N ALA A 442 15.59 18.64 -14.84
CA ALA A 442 16.88 19.20 -15.30
C ALA A 442 18.10 18.80 -14.44
N VAL A 443 17.91 18.04 -13.38
CA VAL A 443 19.00 17.62 -12.47
C VAL A 443 19.72 16.35 -12.96
N GLU A 444 19.32 15.77 -14.10
CA GLU A 444 19.89 14.53 -14.66
C GLU A 444 20.74 14.78 -15.94
N VAL A 445 21.67 15.74 -15.90
CA VAL A 445 22.73 15.79 -16.93
C VAL A 445 24.11 15.70 -16.28
#